data_3969fdac47e9833f453be9f26ad0d2de
#
_entry.id   3969fdac47e9833f453be9f26ad0d2de
#
_cell.length_a   1.000
_cell.length_b   1.000
_cell.length_c   1.000
_cell.angle_alpha   90.00
_cell.angle_beta   90.00
_cell.angle_gamma   90.00
#
_symmetry.space_group_name_H-M   'P 1'
#
loop_
_entity.id
_entity.type
_entity.pdbx_description
1 polymer ?
#
loop_
_entity_poly.entity_id
_entity_poly.type
_entity_poly.pdbx_seq_one_letter_code
_entity_poly.pdbx_strand_id
1 'polypeptide(L)'
;MKKMFLRHKKSILIGSGILIMLTAAVIISFNAAGADRAQSFETVSSSSEQDNRLDFWGEVKYERIYDISIDFPAIVTDIKVKEGDHVSLGQVLVTLDMSEYLGTVEKLQHQLEAGQAGLQSIRKDTGALEADIQQIQEDILEKTEELAKETNADLKILKTSLNLAKKEAENAKRDVNSNQALYDAGAISRNTLDRYMDALAEKEKALKDIETGIEKTKSALRTELDQLSILLKSKSAQLKEIKDSNISNTARQESSVAVSRIDLEIMKNKSIKDYLDSNQVISCVRNGIVRNFEVVNGTRLGVQNNPTRVLQLIDADSIIVIAEVEEEFIRNIAIDDSVEIVPASDNSTSIPGTVIQISNEAVEKDGKRIIKVQIKPEDPGMVLKPGYSVDVYANRKE
;
A
#
# COMPACT_ATOMS: atom_id res chain seq x y z
N MET A 1 3.58 -25.20 29.76
CA MET A 1 2.45 -25.33 30.69
C MET A 1 1.22 -24.82 29.96
N LYS A 2 0.41 -25.69 29.33
CA LYS A 2 -0.78 -26.41 29.85
C LYS A 2 -1.76 -25.43 30.50
N LYS A 3 -2.91 -25.23 29.92
CA LYS A 3 -4.23 -25.87 29.85
C LYS A 3 -5.26 -24.76 29.74
N MET A 4 -6.15 -24.73 28.73
CA MET A 4 -7.41 -25.50 28.68
C MET A 4 -8.56 -24.88 29.47
N PHE A 5 -9.66 -24.50 28.77
CA PHE A 5 -11.08 -24.70 29.08
C PHE A 5 -11.91 -23.99 28.01
N LEU A 6 -12.49 -24.58 27.08
CA LEU A 6 -13.61 -25.53 26.87
C LEU A 6 -14.94 -25.16 27.54
N ARG A 7 -15.95 -24.97 26.66
CA ARG A 7 -17.37 -25.28 26.77
C ARG A 7 -18.29 -24.39 27.63
N HIS A 8 -19.34 -23.80 26.96
CA HIS A 8 -20.69 -24.31 27.19
C HIS A 8 -21.65 -23.96 26.05
N LYS A 9 -22.10 -25.01 25.35
CA LYS A 9 -23.41 -25.09 24.69
C LYS A 9 -24.48 -25.22 25.75
N LYS A 10 -25.62 -24.52 25.61
CA LYS A 10 -26.92 -25.07 26.01
C LYS A 10 -28.03 -24.40 25.18
N SER A 11 -28.61 -25.25 24.39
CA SER A 11 -29.95 -25.28 23.84
C SER A 11 -31.00 -25.07 24.92
N ILE A 12 -32.05 -24.33 24.62
CA ILE A 12 -33.41 -24.62 25.18
C ILE A 12 -34.38 -24.46 24.03
N LEU A 13 -34.98 -25.61 23.74
CA LEU A 13 -36.18 -25.86 22.93
C LEU A 13 -37.40 -25.76 23.86
N ILE A 14 -38.58 -25.63 23.25
CA ILE A 14 -39.91 -26.07 23.76
C ILE A 14 -40.88 -24.96 24.12
N GLY A 15 -42.06 -25.08 23.44
CA GLY A 15 -43.37 -24.56 23.80
C GLY A 15 -44.16 -24.04 22.61
N SER A 16 -44.62 -24.80 21.62
CA SER A 16 -45.89 -25.55 21.45
C SER A 16 -47.15 -24.88 21.98
N GLY A 17 -48.12 -24.71 21.10
CA GLY A 17 -49.51 -24.38 21.42
C GLY A 17 -50.23 -23.77 20.19
N ILE A 18 -50.64 -24.53 19.23
CA ILE A 18 -51.95 -25.02 18.84
C ILE A 18 -53.11 -24.17 19.42
N LEU A 19 -53.78 -23.44 18.57
CA LEU A 19 -55.23 -23.28 18.67
C LEU A 19 -55.80 -23.18 17.25
N ILE A 20 -56.49 -24.26 16.93
CA ILE A 20 -57.37 -24.49 15.75
C ILE A 20 -58.81 -24.08 16.17
N MET A 21 -59.57 -23.78 15.19
CA MET A 21 -61.04 -23.87 15.09
C MET A 21 -61.77 -22.52 14.91
N LEU A 22 -62.30 -22.41 13.70
CA LEU A 22 -63.71 -22.61 13.26
C LEU A 22 -64.60 -21.37 13.39
N THR A 23 -65.12 -20.93 12.26
CA THR A 23 -66.56 -20.97 11.86
C THR A 23 -66.68 -20.42 10.45
N ALA A 24 -66.99 -21.19 9.46
CA ALA A 24 -68.30 -21.62 9.00
C ALA A 24 -69.15 -20.53 8.33
N ALA A 25 -69.22 -20.70 7.05
CA ALA A 25 -70.24 -20.47 6.03
C ALA A 25 -71.54 -19.73 6.42
N VAL A 26 -71.87 -18.72 5.60
CA VAL A 26 -73.30 -18.45 5.25
C VAL A 26 -73.36 -18.23 3.75
N ILE A 27 -73.96 -19.22 3.08
CA ILE A 27 -74.48 -19.15 1.71
C ILE A 27 -75.89 -18.58 1.85
N ILE A 28 -76.16 -17.50 1.13
CA ILE A 28 -77.61 -17.21 0.77
C ILE A 28 -77.61 -16.85 -0.71
N SER A 29 -78.18 -17.82 -1.42
CA SER A 29 -78.71 -17.70 -2.79
C SER A 29 -79.94 -16.79 -2.81
N PHE A 30 -79.96 -15.90 -3.73
CA PHE A 30 -81.27 -15.42 -4.25
C PHE A 30 -81.24 -15.42 -5.74
N ASN A 31 -82.12 -16.20 -6.26
CA ASN A 31 -82.39 -16.45 -7.70
C ASN A 31 -83.61 -15.66 -8.13
N ALA A 32 -83.59 -15.26 -9.37
CA ALA A 32 -84.67 -15.15 -10.31
C ALA A 32 -85.38 -13.79 -10.59
N ALA A 33 -85.28 -13.54 -11.83
CA ALA A 33 -86.38 -13.15 -12.76
C ALA A 33 -86.52 -11.66 -13.08
N GLY A 34 -86.40 -11.40 -14.36
CA GLY A 34 -87.06 -10.24 -15.01
C GLY A 34 -86.39 -9.78 -16.32
N ALA A 35 -86.68 -10.50 -17.36
CA ALA A 35 -87.09 -10.10 -18.72
C ALA A 35 -86.63 -8.78 -19.38
N ASP A 36 -86.06 -8.98 -20.54
CA ASP A 36 -86.13 -8.19 -21.78
C ASP A 36 -86.17 -6.66 -21.73
N ARG A 37 -85.06 -6.08 -22.25
CA ARG A 37 -85.23 -5.02 -23.29
C ARG A 37 -83.94 -4.92 -24.12
N ALA A 38 -84.02 -5.44 -25.33
CA ALA A 38 -83.04 -5.15 -26.37
C ALA A 38 -83.10 -3.64 -26.71
N GLN A 39 -81.98 -2.95 -26.51
CA GLN A 39 -81.70 -1.71 -27.23
C GLN A 39 -80.38 -1.90 -27.95
N SER A 40 -80.46 -1.95 -29.23
CA SER A 40 -79.43 -1.86 -30.22
C SER A 40 -78.64 -0.57 -29.99
N PHE A 41 -77.40 -0.69 -29.52
CA PHE A 41 -76.41 0.39 -29.66
C PHE A 41 -75.59 0.10 -30.90
N GLU A 42 -75.68 1.02 -31.83
CA GLU A 42 -74.83 1.09 -33.02
C GLU A 42 -73.36 1.07 -32.61
N THR A 43 -72.65 0.10 -33.13
CA THR A 43 -71.24 0.06 -33.16
C THR A 43 -70.69 1.22 -34.00
N VAL A 44 -70.35 2.30 -33.39
CA VAL A 44 -69.47 3.26 -34.03
C VAL A 44 -68.07 2.61 -34.11
N SER A 45 -67.76 2.16 -35.30
CA SER A 45 -66.44 1.74 -35.67
C SER A 45 -65.52 2.95 -35.56
N SER A 46 -64.82 3.10 -34.42
CA SER A 46 -63.60 3.97 -34.31
C SER A 46 -62.43 3.16 -34.78
N SER A 47 -61.97 3.54 -35.93
CA SER A 47 -60.81 3.26 -36.71
C SER A 47 -59.60 2.61 -35.98
N SER A 48 -59.17 1.57 -36.60
CA SER A 48 -57.95 0.75 -36.59
C SER A 48 -56.56 1.47 -36.53
N GLU A 49 -56.34 2.40 -35.64
CA GLU A 49 -54.99 2.93 -35.37
C GLU A 49 -54.45 2.56 -33.97
N GLN A 50 -55.23 1.87 -33.14
CA GLN A 50 -54.88 1.57 -31.75
C GLN A 50 -54.24 0.18 -31.54
N ASP A 51 -54.08 -0.64 -32.58
CA ASP A 51 -53.66 -2.04 -32.42
C ASP A 51 -52.13 -2.29 -32.54
N ASN A 52 -51.33 -1.22 -32.73
CA ASN A 52 -49.89 -1.36 -32.90
C ASN A 52 -49.06 -0.63 -31.83
N ARG A 53 -49.66 -0.14 -30.76
CA ARG A 53 -48.98 0.50 -29.66
C ARG A 53 -49.02 -0.38 -28.40
N LEU A 54 -47.87 -0.48 -27.74
CA LEU A 54 -47.75 -1.10 -26.43
C LEU A 54 -47.72 0.01 -25.38
N ASP A 55 -48.51 -0.13 -24.31
CA ASP A 55 -48.58 0.79 -23.19
C ASP A 55 -47.97 0.15 -21.94
N PHE A 56 -47.17 0.91 -21.21
CA PHE A 56 -46.52 0.50 -19.99
C PHE A 56 -46.67 1.57 -18.93
N TRP A 57 -46.93 1.15 -17.71
CA TRP A 57 -46.87 2.04 -16.56
C TRP A 57 -45.44 2.46 -16.26
N GLY A 58 -45.21 3.72 -15.94
CA GLY A 58 -43.91 4.25 -15.54
C GLY A 58 -44.00 5.22 -14.37
N GLU A 59 -42.88 5.42 -13.71
CA GLU A 59 -42.72 6.38 -12.63
C GLU A 59 -41.55 7.33 -12.93
N VAL A 60 -41.79 8.63 -12.74
CA VAL A 60 -40.76 9.66 -12.89
C VAL A 60 -39.85 9.66 -11.69
N LYS A 61 -38.54 9.58 -11.93
CA LYS A 61 -37.49 9.61 -10.88
C LYS A 61 -36.37 10.56 -11.23
N TYR A 62 -35.60 10.95 -10.20
CA TYR A 62 -34.31 11.56 -10.42
C TYR A 62 -33.27 10.47 -10.72
N GLU A 63 -32.45 10.69 -11.74
CA GLU A 63 -31.36 9.78 -12.10
C GLU A 63 -30.17 9.95 -11.16
N ARG A 64 -29.82 11.21 -10.85
CA ARG A 64 -28.59 11.53 -10.11
C ARG A 64 -28.90 12.13 -8.75
N ILE A 65 -28.45 11.42 -7.71
CA ILE A 65 -28.51 11.85 -6.32
C ILE A 65 -27.11 11.74 -5.76
N TYR A 66 -26.59 12.84 -5.23
CA TYR A 66 -25.26 12.92 -4.65
C TYR A 66 -25.35 12.86 -3.12
N ASP A 67 -24.67 11.89 -2.51
CA ASP A 67 -24.51 11.82 -1.06
C ASP A 67 -23.32 12.69 -0.63
N ILE A 68 -23.61 13.80 0.00
CA ILE A 68 -22.59 14.72 0.53
C ILE A 68 -22.19 14.24 1.91
N SER A 69 -20.97 13.70 2.03
CA SER A 69 -20.46 13.12 3.28
C SER A 69 -19.03 13.57 3.57
N ILE A 70 -18.71 13.75 4.86
CA ILE A 70 -17.39 14.11 5.35
C ILE A 70 -16.80 12.92 6.13
N ASP A 71 -15.60 12.49 5.76
CA ASP A 71 -14.88 11.35 6.31
C ASP A 71 -13.58 11.74 7.06
N PHE A 72 -13.50 13.01 7.48
CA PHE A 72 -12.43 13.55 8.32
C PHE A 72 -13.01 14.41 9.45
N PRO A 73 -12.28 14.60 10.56
CA PRO A 73 -12.76 15.37 11.69
C PRO A 73 -13.09 16.81 11.31
N ALA A 74 -14.35 17.20 11.46
CA ALA A 74 -14.83 18.56 11.28
C ALA A 74 -16.05 18.84 12.17
N ILE A 75 -16.37 20.10 12.40
CA ILE A 75 -17.54 20.54 13.15
C ILE A 75 -18.37 21.46 12.28
N VAL A 76 -19.68 21.22 12.22
CA VAL A 76 -20.61 22.11 11.52
C VAL A 76 -20.73 23.43 12.30
N THR A 77 -20.34 24.55 11.69
CA THR A 77 -20.39 25.90 12.32
C THR A 77 -21.61 26.67 11.88
N ASP A 78 -22.00 26.56 10.61
CA ASP A 78 -23.13 27.31 10.08
C ASP A 78 -23.80 26.56 8.96
N ILE A 79 -25.13 26.64 8.89
CA ILE A 79 -26.00 25.98 7.92
C ILE A 79 -26.74 27.05 7.13
N LYS A 80 -26.55 27.08 5.81
CA LYS A 80 -27.12 28.10 4.92
C LYS A 80 -28.38 27.67 4.19
N VAL A 81 -28.74 26.39 4.26
CA VAL A 81 -29.85 25.79 3.50
C VAL A 81 -30.73 24.92 4.38
N LYS A 82 -31.95 24.65 3.91
CA LYS A 82 -32.92 23.77 4.55
C LYS A 82 -33.33 22.66 3.58
N GLU A 83 -33.93 21.63 4.10
CA GLU A 83 -34.51 20.57 3.28
C GLU A 83 -35.57 21.12 2.32
N GLY A 84 -35.45 20.76 1.05
CA GLY A 84 -36.31 21.25 -0.04
C GLY A 84 -35.82 22.51 -0.73
N ASP A 85 -34.78 23.18 -0.24
CA ASP A 85 -34.23 24.36 -0.90
C ASP A 85 -33.61 24.03 -2.25
N HIS A 86 -33.84 24.93 -3.21
CA HIS A 86 -33.17 24.91 -4.51
C HIS A 86 -31.82 25.62 -4.39
N VAL A 87 -30.76 25.02 -4.93
CA VAL A 87 -29.39 25.53 -4.83
C VAL A 87 -28.71 25.49 -6.20
N SER A 88 -27.82 26.45 -6.43
CA SER A 88 -27.05 26.58 -7.68
C SER A 88 -25.62 26.07 -7.49
N LEU A 89 -24.95 25.72 -8.59
CA LEU A 89 -23.55 25.29 -8.61
C LEU A 89 -22.65 26.28 -7.85
N GLY A 90 -21.83 25.79 -6.94
CA GLY A 90 -20.92 26.57 -6.11
C GLY A 90 -21.59 27.31 -4.94
N GLN A 91 -22.92 27.22 -4.78
CA GLN A 91 -23.60 27.83 -3.63
C GLN A 91 -23.18 27.13 -2.34
N VAL A 92 -22.85 27.94 -1.32
CA VAL A 92 -22.47 27.44 0.00
C VAL A 92 -23.68 26.83 0.70
N LEU A 93 -23.56 25.59 1.15
CA LEU A 93 -24.60 24.85 1.85
C LEU A 93 -24.35 24.82 3.34
N VAL A 94 -23.10 24.46 3.74
CA VAL A 94 -22.69 24.32 5.13
C VAL A 94 -21.26 24.84 5.27
N THR A 95 -20.96 25.48 6.41
CA THR A 95 -19.60 25.89 6.78
C THR A 95 -19.08 24.98 7.88
N LEU A 96 -17.82 24.58 7.80
CA LEU A 96 -17.18 23.65 8.70
C LEU A 96 -16.03 24.32 9.46
N ASP A 97 -15.80 23.92 10.70
CA ASP A 97 -14.53 24.08 11.37
C ASP A 97 -13.69 22.82 11.15
N MET A 98 -12.59 22.99 10.42
CA MET A 98 -11.65 21.93 10.04
C MET A 98 -10.35 21.99 10.84
N SER A 99 -10.29 22.72 11.95
CA SER A 99 -9.06 22.96 12.71
C SER A 99 -8.40 21.67 13.17
N GLU A 100 -9.18 20.67 13.62
CA GLU A 100 -8.68 19.35 14.04
C GLU A 100 -8.08 18.57 12.86
N TYR A 101 -8.73 18.60 11.70
CA TYR A 101 -8.24 17.98 10.48
C TYR A 101 -6.94 18.65 10.01
N LEU A 102 -6.90 19.97 9.92
CA LEU A 102 -5.72 20.73 9.48
C LEU A 102 -4.54 20.50 10.42
N GLY A 103 -4.77 20.50 11.75
CA GLY A 103 -3.73 20.16 12.73
C GLY A 103 -3.19 18.73 12.57
N THR A 104 -4.04 17.78 12.17
CA THR A 104 -3.60 16.42 11.86
C THR A 104 -2.73 16.37 10.59
N VAL A 105 -3.11 17.09 9.55
CA VAL A 105 -2.32 17.22 8.31
C VAL A 105 -0.95 17.84 8.61
N GLU A 106 -0.91 18.93 9.39
CA GLU A 106 0.33 19.62 9.79
C GLU A 106 1.24 18.69 10.61
N LYS A 107 0.67 17.95 11.57
CA LYS A 107 1.43 16.95 12.35
C LYS A 107 2.06 15.88 11.47
N LEU A 108 1.31 15.34 10.52
CA LEU A 108 1.82 14.33 9.58
C LEU A 108 2.92 14.92 8.67
N GLN A 109 2.79 16.18 8.27
CA GLN A 109 3.81 16.88 7.51
C GLN A 109 5.11 17.02 8.30
N HIS A 110 5.04 17.46 9.55
CA HIS A 110 6.22 17.54 10.41
C HIS A 110 6.84 16.16 10.72
N GLN A 111 6.04 15.12 10.84
CA GLN A 111 6.55 13.75 10.97
C GLN A 111 7.34 13.31 9.74
N LEU A 112 6.83 13.63 8.53
CA LEU A 112 7.53 13.37 7.27
C LEU A 112 8.86 14.13 7.20
N GLU A 113 8.86 15.41 7.51
CA GLU A 113 10.06 16.27 7.52
C GLU A 113 11.11 15.77 8.52
N ALA A 114 10.70 15.42 9.73
CA ALA A 114 11.58 14.86 10.75
C ALA A 114 12.17 13.51 10.30
N GLY A 115 11.34 12.66 9.67
CA GLY A 115 11.79 11.40 9.09
C GLY A 115 12.84 11.59 7.99
N GLN A 116 12.64 12.57 7.11
CA GLN A 116 13.59 12.92 6.04
C GLN A 116 14.91 13.47 6.59
N ALA A 117 14.86 14.34 7.59
CA ALA A 117 16.05 14.85 8.28
C ALA A 117 16.84 13.71 8.95
N GLY A 118 16.13 12.73 9.53
CA GLY A 118 16.73 11.53 10.12
C GLY A 118 17.55 10.70 9.12
N LEU A 119 17.18 10.66 7.84
CA LEU A 119 17.93 9.94 6.81
C LEU A 119 19.36 10.46 6.62
N GLN A 120 19.58 11.75 6.81
CA GLN A 120 20.91 12.35 6.65
C GLN A 120 21.84 12.03 7.82
N SER A 121 21.30 11.85 9.02
CA SER A 121 22.07 11.67 10.26
C SER A 121 22.27 10.21 10.66
N ILE A 122 21.58 9.26 10.01
CA ILE A 122 21.54 7.86 10.47
C ILE A 122 22.80 7.06 10.11
N ARG A 123 23.58 7.53 9.12
CA ARG A 123 24.78 6.84 8.65
C ARG A 123 25.96 7.16 9.57
N LYS A 124 26.57 6.12 10.13
CA LYS A 124 27.84 6.22 10.84
C LYS A 124 28.96 6.43 9.82
N ASP A 125 29.85 7.36 10.11
CA ASP A 125 31.04 7.58 9.31
C ASP A 125 32.00 6.39 9.41
N THR A 126 32.50 5.95 8.27
CA THR A 126 33.47 4.84 8.13
C THR A 126 34.86 5.31 7.71
N GLY A 127 35.03 6.60 7.40
CA GLY A 127 36.25 7.13 6.79
C GLY A 127 37.53 6.87 7.62
N ALA A 128 37.48 7.11 8.92
CA ALA A 128 38.62 6.83 9.80
C ALA A 128 39.00 5.35 9.86
N LEU A 129 37.98 4.47 9.91
CA LEU A 129 38.20 3.03 9.95
C LEU A 129 38.74 2.48 8.62
N GLU A 130 38.28 3.04 7.48
CA GLU A 130 38.80 2.70 6.16
C GLU A 130 40.25 3.14 6.00
N ALA A 131 40.64 4.33 6.50
CA ALA A 131 42.03 4.80 6.53
C ALA A 131 42.93 3.91 7.40
N ASP A 132 42.49 3.50 8.60
CA ASP A 132 43.21 2.54 9.45
C ASP A 132 43.46 1.21 8.71
N ILE A 133 42.43 0.68 8.03
CA ILE A 133 42.56 -0.57 7.27
C ILE A 133 43.57 -0.42 6.14
N GLN A 134 43.51 0.68 5.41
CA GLN A 134 44.50 0.95 4.35
C GLN A 134 45.93 1.00 4.90
N GLN A 135 46.16 1.71 6.00
CA GLN A 135 47.49 1.79 6.63
C GLN A 135 47.99 0.40 7.04
N ILE A 136 47.14 -0.43 7.68
CA ILE A 136 47.55 -1.79 8.06
C ILE A 136 47.88 -2.64 6.84
N GLN A 137 47.16 -2.48 5.71
CA GLN A 137 47.45 -3.18 4.46
C GLN A 137 48.80 -2.77 3.87
N GLU A 138 49.14 -1.49 3.94
CA GLU A 138 50.43 -0.96 3.50
C GLU A 138 51.57 -1.51 4.38
N ASP A 139 51.38 -1.51 5.72
CA ASP A 139 52.34 -2.07 6.67
C ASP A 139 52.57 -3.59 6.43
N ILE A 140 51.52 -4.35 6.17
CA ILE A 140 51.63 -5.78 5.83
C ILE A 140 52.40 -5.98 4.53
N LEU A 141 52.16 -5.17 3.51
CA LEU A 141 52.84 -5.24 2.24
C LEU A 141 54.34 -4.95 2.41
N GLU A 142 54.67 -3.84 3.10
CA GLU A 142 56.06 -3.46 3.37
C GLU A 142 56.83 -4.55 4.12
N LYS A 143 56.29 -5.06 5.24
CA LYS A 143 56.93 -6.12 6.02
C LYS A 143 57.02 -7.46 5.29
N THR A 144 56.03 -7.77 4.43
CA THR A 144 56.08 -8.96 3.58
C THR A 144 57.23 -8.86 2.57
N GLU A 145 57.41 -7.68 1.99
CA GLU A 145 58.53 -7.42 1.07
C GLU A 145 59.88 -7.44 1.80
N GLU A 146 59.96 -6.84 3.01
CA GLU A 146 61.16 -6.88 3.83
C GLU A 146 61.58 -8.32 4.14
N LEU A 147 60.61 -9.19 4.51
CA LEU A 147 60.87 -10.59 4.79
C LEU A 147 61.28 -11.37 3.54
N ALA A 148 60.56 -11.17 2.41
CA ALA A 148 60.79 -11.89 1.15
C ALA A 148 62.12 -11.51 0.51
N LYS A 149 62.47 -10.24 0.51
CA LYS A 149 63.71 -9.71 -0.06
C LYS A 149 64.85 -9.69 0.97
N GLU A 150 64.55 -10.06 2.22
CA GLU A 150 65.49 -10.02 3.36
C GLU A 150 66.18 -8.66 3.51
N THR A 151 65.41 -7.59 3.26
CA THR A 151 65.89 -6.19 3.31
C THR A 151 65.81 -5.56 4.71
N ASN A 152 65.18 -6.27 5.65
CA ASN A 152 65.14 -5.81 7.06
C ASN A 152 66.55 -5.54 7.58
N ALA A 153 66.76 -4.42 8.30
CA ALA A 153 68.07 -3.94 8.75
C ALA A 153 68.78 -4.98 9.57
N ASP A 154 68.08 -5.63 10.51
CA ASP A 154 68.69 -6.63 11.40
C ASP A 154 69.12 -7.89 10.65
N LEU A 155 68.28 -8.36 9.70
CA LEU A 155 68.62 -9.47 8.85
C LEU A 155 69.80 -9.19 7.94
N LYS A 156 69.96 -7.96 7.45
CA LYS A 156 71.10 -7.55 6.64
C LYS A 156 72.39 -7.56 7.43
N ILE A 157 72.31 -7.06 8.68
CA ILE A 157 73.52 -7.09 9.63
C ILE A 157 73.88 -8.54 9.91
N LEU A 158 72.91 -9.38 10.31
CA LEU A 158 73.17 -10.79 10.64
C LEU A 158 73.72 -11.57 9.44
N LYS A 159 73.20 -11.31 8.18
CA LYS A 159 73.75 -11.92 6.97
C LYS A 159 75.19 -11.53 6.69
N THR A 160 75.56 -10.28 6.93
CA THR A 160 76.97 -9.83 6.83
C THR A 160 77.86 -10.57 7.82
N SER A 161 77.40 -10.69 9.07
CA SER A 161 78.05 -11.45 10.10
C SER A 161 78.15 -12.94 9.79
N LEU A 162 77.08 -13.52 9.20
CA LEU A 162 77.02 -14.91 8.74
C LEU A 162 78.16 -15.19 7.71
N ASN A 163 78.26 -14.31 6.69
CA ASN A 163 79.32 -14.48 5.67
C ASN A 163 80.70 -14.40 6.26
N LEU A 164 80.94 -13.53 7.24
CA LEU A 164 82.26 -13.45 7.94
C LEU A 164 82.49 -14.72 8.75
N ALA A 165 81.50 -15.16 9.58
CA ALA A 165 81.65 -16.36 10.42
C ALA A 165 81.85 -17.63 9.58
N LYS A 166 81.17 -17.76 8.39
CA LYS A 166 81.41 -18.85 7.45
C LYS A 166 82.88 -18.89 7.01
N LYS A 167 83.42 -17.73 6.61
CA LYS A 167 84.81 -17.64 6.18
C LYS A 167 85.81 -17.99 7.30
N GLU A 168 85.54 -17.56 8.52
CA GLU A 168 86.38 -17.88 9.70
C GLU A 168 86.31 -19.38 10.03
N ALA A 169 85.11 -20.01 10.01
CA ALA A 169 84.98 -21.43 10.28
C ALA A 169 85.65 -22.28 9.15
N GLU A 170 85.54 -21.86 7.88
CA GLU A 170 86.24 -22.50 6.79
C GLU A 170 87.77 -22.40 6.91
N ASN A 171 88.26 -21.27 7.34
CA ASN A 171 89.74 -21.10 7.59
C ASN A 171 90.19 -22.01 8.76
N ALA A 172 89.50 -21.97 9.90
CA ALA A 172 89.77 -22.85 11.04
C ALA A 172 89.75 -24.33 10.68
N LYS A 173 88.80 -24.74 9.81
CA LYS A 173 88.71 -26.10 9.28
C LYS A 173 89.92 -26.48 8.41
N ARG A 174 90.35 -25.57 7.54
CA ARG A 174 91.57 -25.75 6.77
C ARG A 174 92.82 -25.91 7.65
N ASP A 175 92.89 -25.08 8.72
CA ASP A 175 94.00 -25.14 9.72
C ASP A 175 94.00 -26.49 10.45
N VAL A 176 92.84 -26.99 10.91
CA VAL A 176 92.69 -28.33 11.52
C VAL A 176 93.21 -29.40 10.56
N ASN A 177 92.71 -29.39 9.29
CA ASN A 177 93.06 -30.41 8.25
C ASN A 177 94.58 -30.39 7.97
N SER A 178 95.24 -29.18 7.90
CA SER A 178 96.65 -29.05 7.69
C SER A 178 97.49 -29.54 8.91
N ASN A 179 97.03 -29.22 10.11
CA ASN A 179 97.64 -29.63 11.33
C ASN A 179 97.45 -31.12 11.63
N GLN A 180 96.30 -31.71 11.20
CA GLN A 180 96.12 -33.15 11.30
C GLN A 180 97.12 -33.93 10.46
N ALA A 181 97.41 -33.48 9.24
CA ALA A 181 98.46 -34.09 8.42
C ALA A 181 99.83 -33.96 9.02
N LEU A 182 100.16 -32.84 9.66
CA LEU A 182 101.41 -32.64 10.36
C LEU A 182 101.53 -33.53 11.64
N TYR A 183 100.43 -33.73 12.35
CA TYR A 183 100.35 -34.62 13.51
C TYR A 183 100.56 -36.09 13.07
N ASP A 184 99.91 -36.51 12.02
CA ASP A 184 100.06 -37.83 11.45
C ASP A 184 101.48 -38.12 10.98
N ALA A 185 102.20 -37.07 10.52
CA ALA A 185 103.62 -37.12 10.18
C ALA A 185 104.56 -37.00 11.38
N GLY A 186 104.03 -36.87 12.60
CA GLY A 186 104.81 -36.72 13.85
C GLY A 186 105.47 -35.35 14.05
N ALA A 187 105.04 -34.33 13.23
CA ALA A 187 105.66 -32.98 13.24
C ALA A 187 105.15 -32.06 14.34
N ILE A 188 103.92 -32.31 14.88
CA ILE A 188 103.35 -31.53 15.98
C ILE A 188 102.79 -32.43 17.12
N SER A 189 102.60 -31.84 18.30
CA SER A 189 102.02 -32.54 19.46
C SER A 189 100.52 -32.67 19.40
N ARG A 190 99.97 -33.66 20.09
CA ARG A 190 98.50 -33.83 20.26
C ARG A 190 97.82 -32.59 20.82
N ASN A 191 98.41 -32.00 21.84
CA ASN A 191 97.90 -30.77 22.46
C ASN A 191 97.89 -29.59 21.48
N THR A 192 98.77 -29.54 20.50
CA THR A 192 98.73 -28.52 19.45
C THR A 192 97.54 -28.74 18.50
N LEU A 193 97.33 -29.98 18.08
CA LEU A 193 96.20 -30.32 17.28
C LEU A 193 94.87 -30.05 18.00
N ASP A 194 94.76 -30.46 19.30
CA ASP A 194 93.52 -30.25 20.09
C ASP A 194 93.19 -28.75 20.19
N ARG A 195 94.20 -27.85 20.29
CA ARG A 195 93.98 -26.38 20.27
C ARG A 195 93.35 -25.89 18.94
N TYR A 196 93.73 -26.44 17.79
CA TYR A 196 93.15 -26.09 16.51
C TYR A 196 91.70 -26.68 16.39
N MET A 197 91.44 -27.87 16.93
CA MET A 197 90.12 -28.45 16.99
C MET A 197 89.23 -27.63 17.90
N ASP A 198 89.69 -27.20 19.06
CA ASP A 198 88.91 -26.30 19.97
C ASP A 198 88.61 -24.96 19.29
N ALA A 199 89.56 -24.38 18.57
CA ALA A 199 89.37 -23.15 17.81
C ALA A 199 88.31 -23.32 16.71
N LEU A 200 88.32 -24.46 15.97
CA LEU A 200 87.27 -24.79 14.98
C LEU A 200 85.91 -24.89 15.67
N ALA A 201 85.77 -25.63 16.76
CA ALA A 201 84.51 -25.80 17.52
C ALA A 201 83.95 -24.45 17.98
N GLU A 202 84.85 -23.52 18.44
CA GLU A 202 84.46 -22.17 18.80
C GLU A 202 83.84 -21.40 17.55
N LYS A 203 84.47 -21.47 16.38
CA LYS A 203 84.05 -20.80 15.17
C LYS A 203 82.75 -21.41 14.61
N GLU A 204 82.60 -22.74 14.64
CA GLU A 204 81.42 -23.44 14.28
C GLU A 204 80.22 -23.09 15.18
N LYS A 205 80.48 -22.95 16.50
CA LYS A 205 79.49 -22.48 17.46
C LYS A 205 79.01 -21.05 17.14
N ALA A 206 79.97 -20.14 16.92
CA ALA A 206 79.66 -18.75 16.55
C ALA A 206 78.88 -18.66 15.28
N LEU A 207 79.14 -19.49 14.26
CA LEU A 207 78.35 -19.59 13.01
C LEU A 207 76.97 -20.02 13.34
N LYS A 208 76.74 -21.09 14.10
CA LYS A 208 75.47 -21.61 14.48
C LYS A 208 74.61 -20.62 15.28
N ASP A 209 75.25 -19.86 16.16
CA ASP A 209 74.59 -18.83 16.97
C ASP A 209 74.06 -17.70 16.08
N ILE A 210 74.76 -17.30 15.02
CA ILE A 210 74.34 -16.31 14.05
C ILE A 210 73.18 -16.88 13.19
N GLU A 211 73.27 -18.12 12.72
CA GLU A 211 72.20 -18.78 11.98
C GLU A 211 70.91 -18.85 12.82
N THR A 212 71.00 -19.19 14.09
CA THR A 212 69.92 -19.17 15.05
C THR A 212 69.34 -17.77 15.23
N GLY A 213 70.18 -16.75 15.24
CA GLY A 213 69.79 -15.34 15.31
C GLY A 213 68.89 -14.93 14.07
N ILE A 214 69.35 -15.33 12.90
CA ILE A 214 68.61 -15.08 11.65
C ILE A 214 67.17 -15.71 11.71
N GLU A 215 67.11 -16.98 12.11
CA GLU A 215 65.81 -17.65 12.22
C GLU A 215 64.90 -17.04 13.30
N LYS A 216 65.48 -16.60 14.43
CA LYS A 216 64.71 -15.85 15.45
C LYS A 216 64.17 -14.55 14.90
N THR A 217 64.97 -13.75 14.17
CA THR A 217 64.52 -12.49 13.57
C THR A 217 63.46 -12.73 12.51
N LYS A 218 63.61 -13.74 11.65
CA LYS A 218 62.57 -14.13 10.67
C LYS A 218 61.29 -14.56 11.36
N SER A 219 61.37 -15.32 12.44
CA SER A 219 60.22 -15.76 13.22
C SER A 219 59.49 -14.58 13.87
N ALA A 220 60.25 -13.61 14.42
CA ALA A 220 59.67 -12.39 14.97
C ALA A 220 58.92 -11.57 13.92
N LEU A 221 59.48 -11.39 12.73
CA LEU A 221 58.84 -10.70 11.62
C LEU A 221 57.55 -11.43 11.13
N ARG A 222 57.57 -12.77 11.09
CA ARG A 222 56.36 -13.56 10.76
C ARG A 222 55.27 -13.38 11.83
N THR A 223 55.66 -13.39 13.12
CA THR A 223 54.69 -13.15 14.22
C THR A 223 54.07 -11.76 14.13
N GLU A 224 54.87 -10.73 13.79
CA GLU A 224 54.34 -9.38 13.58
C GLU A 224 53.38 -9.30 12.39
N LEU A 225 53.69 -9.96 11.26
CA LEU A 225 52.80 -10.09 10.11
C LEU A 225 51.47 -10.80 10.47
N ASP A 226 51.53 -11.87 11.27
CA ASP A 226 50.37 -12.58 11.75
C ASP A 226 49.48 -11.66 12.62
N GLN A 227 50.11 -10.87 13.53
CA GLN A 227 49.38 -9.89 14.35
C GLN A 227 48.71 -8.82 13.53
N LEU A 228 49.41 -8.25 12.52
CA LEU A 228 48.83 -7.27 11.60
C LEU A 228 47.66 -7.87 10.77
N SER A 229 47.79 -9.12 10.35
CA SER A 229 46.76 -9.84 9.62
C SER A 229 45.50 -10.06 10.47
N ILE A 230 45.67 -10.41 11.75
CA ILE A 230 44.58 -10.55 12.72
C ILE A 230 43.91 -9.18 12.95
N LEU A 231 44.70 -8.12 13.12
CA LEU A 231 44.20 -6.76 13.29
C LEU A 231 43.38 -6.31 12.05
N LEU A 232 43.94 -6.54 10.85
CA LEU A 232 43.24 -6.26 9.58
C LEU A 232 41.90 -6.96 9.50
N LYS A 233 41.88 -8.25 9.83
CA LYS A 233 40.64 -9.05 9.84
C LYS A 233 39.61 -8.49 10.83
N SER A 234 40.05 -8.11 12.02
CA SER A 234 39.17 -7.52 13.05
C SER A 234 38.59 -6.18 12.60
N LYS A 235 39.44 -5.28 12.09
CA LYS A 235 38.99 -3.96 11.58
C LYS A 235 38.09 -4.08 10.37
N SER A 236 38.38 -5.01 9.45
CA SER A 236 37.53 -5.29 8.29
C SER A 236 36.15 -5.84 8.69
N ALA A 237 36.07 -6.69 9.73
CA ALA A 237 34.83 -7.17 10.28
C ALA A 237 33.98 -6.02 10.89
N GLN A 238 34.64 -5.12 11.66
CA GLN A 238 33.97 -3.94 12.19
C GLN A 238 33.44 -3.02 11.09
N LEU A 239 34.22 -2.79 10.03
CA LEU A 239 33.80 -1.99 8.88
C LEU A 239 32.55 -2.58 8.22
N LYS A 240 32.58 -3.90 8.02
CA LYS A 240 31.43 -4.61 7.45
C LYS A 240 30.20 -4.46 8.33
N GLU A 241 30.31 -4.66 9.64
CA GLU A 241 29.20 -4.51 10.59
C GLU A 241 28.61 -3.10 10.55
N ILE A 242 29.44 -2.06 10.52
CA ILE A 242 28.97 -0.67 10.41
C ILE A 242 28.27 -0.44 9.06
N LYS A 243 28.83 -0.93 7.96
CA LYS A 243 28.21 -0.83 6.63
C LYS A 243 26.86 -1.55 6.57
N ASP A 244 26.78 -2.77 7.07
CA ASP A 244 25.54 -3.55 7.12
C ASP A 244 24.50 -2.86 8.03
N SER A 245 24.92 -2.32 9.16
CA SER A 245 24.07 -1.52 10.05
C SER A 245 23.58 -0.24 9.37
N ASN A 246 24.44 0.47 8.67
CA ASN A 246 24.06 1.67 7.91
C ASN A 246 23.01 1.35 6.84
N ILE A 247 23.19 0.26 6.08
CA ILE A 247 22.20 -0.20 5.08
C ILE A 247 20.86 -0.51 5.75
N SER A 248 20.87 -1.32 6.80
CA SER A 248 19.64 -1.72 7.50
C SER A 248 18.92 -0.52 8.12
N ASN A 249 19.64 0.38 8.77
CA ASN A 249 19.04 1.57 9.39
C ASN A 249 18.49 2.54 8.34
N THR A 250 19.21 2.73 7.23
CA THR A 250 18.75 3.56 6.12
C THR A 250 17.45 2.98 5.53
N ALA A 251 17.42 1.67 5.25
CA ALA A 251 16.23 1.02 4.70
C ALA A 251 15.00 1.13 5.62
N ARG A 252 15.20 0.98 6.95
CA ARG A 252 14.12 1.18 7.93
C ARG A 252 13.61 2.61 7.92
N GLN A 253 14.51 3.57 7.90
CA GLN A 253 14.13 4.99 7.89
C GLN A 253 13.45 5.38 6.60
N GLU A 254 13.92 4.90 5.44
CA GLU A 254 13.27 5.10 4.13
C GLU A 254 11.86 4.53 4.12
N SER A 255 11.67 3.32 4.68
CA SER A 255 10.34 2.72 4.84
C SER A 255 9.44 3.58 5.73
N SER A 256 9.95 4.08 6.86
CA SER A 256 9.19 4.96 7.75
C SER A 256 8.78 6.27 7.07
N VAL A 257 9.69 6.88 6.30
CA VAL A 257 9.42 8.09 5.50
C VAL A 257 8.37 7.82 4.42
N ALA A 258 8.44 6.66 3.76
CA ALA A 258 7.46 6.26 2.76
C ALA A 258 6.05 6.12 3.37
N VAL A 259 5.94 5.45 4.53
CA VAL A 259 4.66 5.34 5.26
C VAL A 259 4.12 6.71 5.65
N SER A 260 4.96 7.57 6.26
CA SER A 260 4.54 8.93 6.64
C SER A 260 4.06 9.76 5.46
N ARG A 261 4.68 9.58 4.27
CA ARG A 261 4.25 10.23 3.03
C ARG A 261 2.88 9.76 2.59
N ILE A 262 2.65 8.44 2.61
CA ILE A 262 1.37 7.84 2.23
C ILE A 262 0.26 8.31 3.18
N ASP A 263 0.52 8.30 4.49
CA ASP A 263 -0.45 8.74 5.49
C ASP A 263 -0.84 10.21 5.28
N LEU A 264 0.15 11.06 5.01
CA LEU A 264 -0.09 12.48 4.68
C LEU A 264 -0.91 12.64 3.40
N GLU A 265 -0.61 11.88 2.36
CA GLU A 265 -1.31 11.92 1.07
C GLU A 265 -2.76 11.45 1.23
N ILE A 266 -2.99 10.32 1.91
CA ILE A 266 -4.33 9.83 2.22
C ILE A 266 -5.12 10.90 2.97
N MET A 267 -4.52 11.52 3.99
CA MET A 267 -5.21 12.55 4.76
C MET A 267 -5.53 13.79 3.89
N LYS A 268 -4.60 14.27 3.08
CA LYS A 268 -4.84 15.40 2.18
C LYS A 268 -5.93 15.12 1.15
N ASN A 269 -5.96 13.91 0.59
CA ASN A 269 -6.94 13.52 -0.42
C ASN A 269 -8.38 13.47 0.11
N LYS A 270 -8.58 13.31 1.42
CA LYS A 270 -9.91 13.34 2.03
C LYS A 270 -10.64 14.68 1.85
N SER A 271 -9.92 15.78 1.78
CA SER A 271 -10.51 17.10 1.55
C SER A 271 -10.66 17.47 0.07
N ILE A 272 -10.20 16.62 -0.84
CA ILE A 272 -10.36 16.83 -2.29
C ILE A 272 -11.68 16.21 -2.73
N LYS A 273 -12.75 17.00 -2.68
CA LYS A 273 -14.11 16.60 -3.06
C LYS A 273 -14.73 17.71 -3.91
N ASP A 274 -15.49 17.35 -4.93
CA ASP A 274 -16.17 18.32 -5.83
C ASP A 274 -17.17 19.21 -5.10
N TYR A 275 -17.62 18.76 -3.94
CA TYR A 275 -18.58 19.47 -3.09
C TYR A 275 -17.93 20.14 -1.88
N LEU A 276 -16.60 20.25 -1.84
CA LEU A 276 -15.86 20.91 -0.76
C LEU A 276 -14.92 21.96 -1.33
N ASP A 277 -15.10 23.21 -0.92
CA ASP A 277 -14.20 24.31 -1.21
C ASP A 277 -13.69 24.93 0.11
N SER A 278 -12.38 24.77 0.35
CA SER A 278 -11.74 25.21 1.60
C SER A 278 -12.46 24.58 2.81
N ASN A 279 -13.16 25.37 3.60
CA ASN A 279 -13.93 24.93 4.74
C ASN A 279 -15.46 24.96 4.50
N GLN A 280 -15.90 25.04 3.25
CA GLN A 280 -17.30 25.15 2.88
C GLN A 280 -17.76 23.94 2.07
N VAL A 281 -18.88 23.36 2.47
CA VAL A 281 -19.60 22.41 1.63
C VAL A 281 -20.42 23.19 0.63
N ILE A 282 -20.19 22.97 -0.66
CA ILE A 282 -20.81 23.69 -1.77
C ILE A 282 -21.64 22.74 -2.64
N SER A 283 -22.58 23.28 -3.39
CA SER A 283 -23.32 22.52 -4.39
C SER A 283 -22.45 22.17 -5.59
N CYS A 284 -22.37 20.87 -5.91
CA CYS A 284 -21.68 20.33 -7.09
C CYS A 284 -22.59 20.19 -8.31
N VAL A 285 -23.85 20.62 -8.25
CA VAL A 285 -24.83 20.55 -9.36
C VAL A 285 -25.39 21.93 -9.69
N ARG A 286 -25.82 22.13 -10.95
CA ARG A 286 -26.32 23.43 -11.43
C ARG A 286 -27.68 23.78 -10.84
N ASN A 287 -28.57 22.81 -10.77
CA ASN A 287 -29.92 22.94 -10.25
C ASN A 287 -30.12 21.83 -9.22
N GLY A 288 -29.71 22.10 -7.99
CA GLY A 288 -29.75 21.14 -6.90
C GLY A 288 -31.01 21.30 -6.04
N ILE A 289 -31.51 20.20 -5.51
CA ILE A 289 -32.54 20.20 -4.45
C ILE A 289 -31.95 19.51 -3.23
N VAL A 290 -31.97 20.19 -2.10
CA VAL A 290 -31.48 19.67 -0.82
C VAL A 290 -32.47 18.65 -0.25
N ARG A 291 -31.98 17.48 0.12
CA ARG A 291 -32.77 16.39 0.70
C ARG A 291 -32.00 15.69 1.82
N ASN A 292 -32.73 15.03 2.72
CA ASN A 292 -32.18 14.23 3.82
C ASN A 292 -31.07 14.98 4.57
N PHE A 293 -31.43 16.15 5.11
CA PHE A 293 -30.52 16.99 5.87
C PHE A 293 -30.40 16.44 7.30
N GLU A 294 -29.22 15.85 7.62
CA GLU A 294 -29.04 15.06 8.85
C GLU A 294 -28.24 15.78 9.95
N VAL A 295 -27.72 16.98 9.69
CA VAL A 295 -26.83 17.67 10.63
C VAL A 295 -27.42 18.95 11.20
N VAL A 296 -26.91 19.36 12.38
CA VAL A 296 -27.21 20.63 13.03
C VAL A 296 -25.92 21.36 13.39
N ASN A 297 -25.99 22.66 13.70
CA ASN A 297 -24.83 23.40 14.16
C ASN A 297 -24.23 22.74 15.40
N GLY A 298 -22.91 22.55 15.40
CA GLY A 298 -22.17 21.83 16.42
C GLY A 298 -22.05 20.32 16.20
N THR A 299 -22.67 19.76 15.13
CA THR A 299 -22.51 18.34 14.80
C THR A 299 -21.04 18.04 14.45
N ARG A 300 -20.49 16.99 15.07
CA ARG A 300 -19.15 16.47 14.74
C ARG A 300 -19.25 15.47 13.59
N LEU A 301 -18.46 15.71 12.57
CA LEU A 301 -18.37 14.89 11.35
C LEU A 301 -17.09 14.07 11.35
N GLY A 302 -17.08 12.96 10.61
CA GLY A 302 -15.89 12.15 10.37
C GLY A 302 -15.28 11.53 11.64
N VAL A 303 -16.10 11.26 12.65
CA VAL A 303 -15.63 10.66 13.93
C VAL A 303 -15.02 9.29 13.65
N GLN A 304 -13.81 9.08 14.15
CA GLN A 304 -13.03 7.86 13.90
C GLN A 304 -12.81 7.56 12.39
N ASN A 305 -12.76 8.59 11.55
CA ASN A 305 -12.65 8.49 10.10
C ASN A 305 -13.81 7.76 9.40
N ASN A 306 -14.96 7.62 10.06
CA ASN A 306 -16.17 7.10 9.45
C ASN A 306 -16.89 8.23 8.70
N PRO A 307 -17.35 7.99 7.46
CA PRO A 307 -18.12 8.98 6.71
C PRO A 307 -19.39 9.36 7.46
N THR A 308 -19.60 10.64 7.67
CA THR A 308 -20.84 11.19 8.23
C THR A 308 -21.56 11.93 7.12
N ARG A 309 -22.79 11.51 6.80
CA ARG A 309 -23.62 12.19 5.80
C ARG A 309 -24.03 13.55 6.35
N VAL A 310 -23.91 14.56 5.50
CA VAL A 310 -24.37 15.93 5.78
C VAL A 310 -25.76 16.14 5.21
N LEU A 311 -25.93 15.84 3.92
CA LEU A 311 -27.17 15.95 3.19
C LEU A 311 -27.10 15.13 1.90
N GLN A 312 -28.22 14.99 1.22
CA GLN A 312 -28.29 14.56 -0.18
C GLN A 312 -28.56 15.75 -1.07
N LEU A 313 -27.93 15.79 -2.22
CA LEU A 313 -28.15 16.78 -3.26
C LEU A 313 -28.68 16.09 -4.50
N ILE A 314 -29.90 16.41 -4.87
CA ILE A 314 -30.57 15.87 -6.05
C ILE A 314 -30.27 16.79 -7.23
N ASP A 315 -29.86 16.26 -8.35
CA ASP A 315 -29.79 17.00 -9.60
C ASP A 315 -31.18 17.07 -10.25
N ALA A 316 -31.81 18.23 -10.11
CA ALA A 316 -33.18 18.45 -10.61
C ALA A 316 -33.31 18.39 -12.14
N ASP A 317 -32.17 18.57 -12.85
CA ASP A 317 -32.16 18.47 -14.32
C ASP A 317 -31.98 17.02 -14.79
N SER A 318 -31.75 16.08 -13.88
CA SER A 318 -31.56 14.66 -14.18
C SER A 318 -32.86 13.82 -14.00
N ILE A 319 -33.90 14.15 -14.76
CA ILE A 319 -35.16 13.41 -14.71
C ILE A 319 -35.11 12.24 -15.69
N ILE A 320 -35.56 11.06 -15.20
CA ILE A 320 -35.80 9.85 -16.01
C ILE A 320 -37.17 9.27 -15.69
N VAL A 321 -37.69 8.51 -16.61
CA VAL A 321 -38.88 7.66 -16.43
C VAL A 321 -38.43 6.21 -16.32
N ILE A 322 -38.86 5.53 -15.27
CA ILE A 322 -38.68 4.08 -15.13
C ILE A 322 -39.98 3.40 -15.53
N ALA A 323 -40.03 2.85 -16.73
CA ALA A 323 -41.17 2.08 -17.22
C ALA A 323 -41.07 0.61 -16.77
N GLU A 324 -42.18 0.02 -16.40
CA GLU A 324 -42.32 -1.38 -16.01
C GLU A 324 -42.90 -2.18 -17.20
N VAL A 325 -42.01 -2.92 -17.87
CA VAL A 325 -42.36 -3.69 -19.06
C VAL A 325 -42.45 -5.17 -18.71
N GLU A 326 -43.57 -5.81 -19.05
CA GLU A 326 -43.71 -7.25 -18.88
C GLU A 326 -42.74 -8.02 -19.80
N GLU A 327 -42.22 -9.15 -19.31
CA GLU A 327 -41.18 -9.96 -20.00
C GLU A 327 -41.61 -10.32 -21.44
N GLU A 328 -42.91 -10.56 -21.68
CA GLU A 328 -43.40 -10.91 -23.00
C GLU A 328 -43.27 -9.79 -24.04
N PHE A 329 -43.24 -8.51 -23.61
CA PHE A 329 -43.19 -7.36 -24.49
C PHE A 329 -41.78 -6.79 -24.66
N ILE A 330 -40.79 -7.22 -23.85
CA ILE A 330 -39.44 -6.63 -23.87
C ILE A 330 -38.73 -6.74 -25.22
N ARG A 331 -39.11 -7.74 -26.05
CA ARG A 331 -38.53 -7.91 -27.40
C ARG A 331 -38.83 -6.75 -28.33
N ASN A 332 -39.88 -5.99 -28.04
CA ASN A 332 -40.33 -4.85 -28.84
C ASN A 332 -39.55 -3.56 -28.50
N ILE A 333 -38.74 -3.58 -27.45
CA ILE A 333 -38.04 -2.42 -26.94
C ILE A 333 -36.55 -2.64 -27.06
N ALA A 334 -35.82 -1.67 -27.61
CA ALA A 334 -34.39 -1.65 -27.69
C ALA A 334 -33.85 -0.31 -27.17
N ILE A 335 -32.56 -0.30 -26.82
CA ILE A 335 -31.84 0.94 -26.49
C ILE A 335 -31.89 1.84 -27.73
N ASP A 336 -32.03 3.15 -27.51
CA ASP A 336 -32.21 4.22 -28.49
C ASP A 336 -33.58 4.23 -29.19
N ASP A 337 -34.52 3.38 -28.78
CA ASP A 337 -35.91 3.49 -29.29
C ASP A 337 -36.55 4.77 -28.76
N SER A 338 -37.31 5.43 -29.66
CA SER A 338 -38.17 6.55 -29.30
C SER A 338 -39.52 6.05 -28.76
N VAL A 339 -39.94 6.62 -27.64
CA VAL A 339 -41.20 6.33 -26.97
C VAL A 339 -41.93 7.62 -26.64
N GLU A 340 -43.20 7.51 -26.40
CA GLU A 340 -44.09 8.61 -26.04
C GLU A 340 -44.46 8.50 -24.55
N ILE A 341 -44.23 9.56 -23.77
CA ILE A 341 -44.51 9.63 -22.35
C ILE A 341 -45.71 10.52 -22.13
N VAL A 342 -46.75 10.00 -21.53
CA VAL A 342 -47.99 10.74 -21.22
C VAL A 342 -48.17 10.79 -19.70
N PRO A 343 -48.09 11.99 -19.08
CA PRO A 343 -48.27 12.13 -17.64
C PRO A 343 -49.72 11.77 -17.23
N ALA A 344 -49.87 10.95 -16.19
CA ALA A 344 -51.18 10.60 -15.66
C ALA A 344 -51.99 11.82 -15.14
N SER A 345 -51.29 12.92 -14.85
CA SER A 345 -51.91 14.20 -14.42
C SER A 345 -52.45 15.04 -15.57
N ASP A 346 -52.01 14.79 -16.82
CA ASP A 346 -52.41 15.52 -18.01
C ASP A 346 -52.29 14.64 -19.26
N ASN A 347 -53.35 13.90 -19.56
CA ASN A 347 -53.40 12.97 -20.69
C ASN A 347 -53.41 13.67 -22.06
N SER A 348 -53.48 15.01 -22.09
CA SER A 348 -53.40 15.78 -23.33
C SER A 348 -51.99 16.13 -23.78
N THR A 349 -51.02 15.97 -22.89
CA THR A 349 -49.60 16.27 -23.13
C THR A 349 -48.84 14.97 -23.40
N SER A 350 -48.18 14.90 -24.55
CA SER A 350 -47.25 13.81 -24.90
C SER A 350 -45.85 14.36 -24.99
N ILE A 351 -44.90 13.70 -24.31
CA ILE A 351 -43.50 14.09 -24.24
C ILE A 351 -42.66 12.97 -24.90
N PRO A 352 -41.89 13.28 -25.95
CA PRO A 352 -41.03 12.28 -26.54
C PRO A 352 -39.89 11.89 -25.55
N GLY A 353 -39.52 10.62 -25.58
CA GLY A 353 -38.43 10.10 -24.77
C GLY A 353 -37.63 9.02 -25.51
N THR A 354 -36.43 8.83 -25.10
CA THR A 354 -35.52 7.82 -25.66
C THR A 354 -35.17 6.78 -24.61
N VAL A 355 -35.24 5.50 -24.96
CA VAL A 355 -34.82 4.38 -24.11
C VAL A 355 -33.30 4.42 -23.94
N ILE A 356 -32.80 4.62 -22.69
CA ILE A 356 -31.39 4.71 -22.41
C ILE A 356 -30.82 3.45 -21.78
N GLN A 357 -31.66 2.67 -21.10
CA GLN A 357 -31.21 1.44 -20.44
C GLN A 357 -32.38 0.45 -20.27
N ILE A 358 -32.09 -0.83 -20.46
CA ILE A 358 -32.97 -1.95 -20.16
C ILE A 358 -32.32 -2.80 -19.10
N SER A 359 -33.05 -3.10 -18.00
CA SER A 359 -32.53 -3.95 -16.93
C SER A 359 -32.28 -5.37 -17.43
N ASN A 360 -31.15 -5.96 -17.06
CA ASN A 360 -30.83 -7.36 -17.33
C ASN A 360 -31.52 -8.34 -16.36
N GLU A 361 -32.24 -7.82 -15.37
CA GLU A 361 -32.91 -8.60 -14.33
C GLU A 361 -34.40 -8.32 -14.36
N ALA A 362 -35.20 -9.40 -14.38
CA ALA A 362 -36.63 -9.33 -14.23
C ALA A 362 -37.02 -9.48 -12.75
N VAL A 363 -37.90 -8.62 -12.26
CA VAL A 363 -38.42 -8.64 -10.89
C VAL A 363 -39.87 -9.12 -10.92
N GLU A 364 -40.26 -10.01 -10.02
CA GLU A 364 -41.66 -10.43 -9.87
C GLU A 364 -42.43 -9.35 -9.11
N LYS A 365 -43.48 -8.88 -9.72
CA LYS A 365 -44.43 -7.91 -9.17
C LYS A 365 -45.86 -8.32 -9.54
N ASP A 366 -46.74 -8.47 -8.58
CA ASP A 366 -48.16 -8.84 -8.75
C ASP A 366 -48.37 -10.10 -9.61
N GLY A 367 -47.47 -11.10 -9.49
CA GLY A 367 -47.53 -12.36 -10.23
C GLY A 367 -47.04 -12.28 -11.68
N LYS A 368 -46.52 -11.13 -12.12
CA LYS A 368 -45.93 -10.92 -13.44
C LYS A 368 -44.43 -10.66 -13.32
N ARG A 369 -43.69 -11.01 -14.37
CA ARG A 369 -42.27 -10.67 -14.48
C ARG A 369 -42.11 -9.35 -15.20
N ILE A 370 -41.53 -8.37 -14.48
CA ILE A 370 -41.36 -7.00 -14.93
C ILE A 370 -39.88 -6.71 -15.15
N ILE A 371 -39.56 -6.14 -16.30
CA ILE A 371 -38.24 -5.62 -16.64
C ILE A 371 -38.31 -4.09 -16.60
N LYS A 372 -37.40 -3.46 -15.84
CA LYS A 372 -37.34 -2.00 -15.76
C LYS A 372 -36.59 -1.42 -16.95
N VAL A 373 -37.26 -0.48 -17.63
CA VAL A 373 -36.68 0.26 -18.75
C VAL A 373 -36.55 1.72 -18.34
N GLN A 374 -35.34 2.26 -18.47
CA GLN A 374 -35.09 3.66 -18.20
C GLN A 374 -35.20 4.47 -19.49
N ILE A 375 -35.97 5.53 -19.41
CA ILE A 375 -36.27 6.40 -20.54
C ILE A 375 -35.92 7.82 -20.15
N LYS A 376 -35.17 8.49 -21.03
CA LYS A 376 -34.81 9.90 -20.87
C LYS A 376 -35.83 10.74 -21.66
N PRO A 377 -36.61 11.59 -21.00
CA PRO A 377 -37.51 12.51 -21.69
C PRO A 377 -36.68 13.60 -22.40
N GLU A 378 -37.09 14.01 -23.59
CA GLU A 378 -36.40 15.05 -24.37
C GLU A 378 -36.58 16.45 -23.77
N ASP A 379 -37.78 16.77 -23.34
CA ASP A 379 -38.13 17.99 -22.63
C ASP A 379 -39.11 17.68 -21.49
N PRO A 380 -38.61 17.40 -20.28
CA PRO A 380 -39.50 17.09 -19.17
C PRO A 380 -40.37 18.27 -18.73
N GLY A 381 -40.00 19.49 -19.06
CA GLY A 381 -40.73 20.70 -18.71
C GLY A 381 -41.09 20.78 -17.22
N MET A 382 -42.14 21.52 -16.89
CA MET A 382 -42.69 21.52 -15.52
C MET A 382 -43.72 20.40 -15.28
N VAL A 383 -44.02 19.59 -16.30
CA VAL A 383 -45.12 18.61 -16.28
C VAL A 383 -44.66 17.30 -15.62
N LEU A 384 -43.46 16.82 -15.92
CA LEU A 384 -42.89 15.61 -15.29
C LEU A 384 -42.26 15.94 -13.96
N LYS A 385 -42.84 15.52 -12.86
CA LYS A 385 -42.28 15.70 -11.52
C LYS A 385 -41.98 14.32 -10.91
N PRO A 386 -40.86 14.14 -10.26
CA PRO A 386 -40.52 12.88 -9.60
C PRO A 386 -41.58 12.42 -8.64
N GLY A 387 -41.86 11.12 -8.69
CA GLY A 387 -42.99 10.49 -7.99
C GLY A 387 -44.29 10.50 -8.75
N TYR A 388 -44.38 11.18 -9.91
CA TYR A 388 -45.59 11.11 -10.75
C TYR A 388 -45.58 9.85 -11.57
N SER A 389 -46.81 9.29 -11.77
CA SER A 389 -47.03 8.19 -12.68
C SER A 389 -47.21 8.70 -14.12
N VAL A 390 -46.75 7.92 -15.05
CA VAL A 390 -46.83 8.18 -16.48
C VAL A 390 -47.21 6.90 -17.21
N ASP A 391 -47.89 7.04 -18.36
CA ASP A 391 -48.05 5.97 -19.32
C ASP A 391 -47.00 6.14 -20.43
N VAL A 392 -46.36 5.06 -20.79
CA VAL A 392 -45.31 5.04 -21.80
C VAL A 392 -45.81 4.21 -22.99
N TYR A 393 -45.81 4.83 -24.14
CA TYR A 393 -46.24 4.18 -25.38
C TYR A 393 -45.04 3.88 -26.27
N ALA A 394 -44.89 2.62 -26.65
CA ALA A 394 -43.86 2.16 -27.58
C ALA A 394 -44.51 1.53 -28.82
N ASN A 395 -43.86 1.65 -29.97
CA ASN A 395 -44.35 0.99 -31.18
C ASN A 395 -44.01 -0.50 -31.14
N ARG A 396 -44.99 -1.34 -31.48
CA ARG A 396 -44.76 -2.78 -31.62
C ARG A 396 -43.88 -3.04 -32.84
N LYS A 397 -42.76 -3.75 -32.64
CA LYS A 397 -41.89 -4.22 -33.74
C LYS A 397 -42.51 -5.50 -34.31
N GLU A 398 -42.72 -5.57 -35.63
CA GLU A 398 -43.17 -6.75 -36.34
C GLU A 398 -42.18 -7.94 -36.31
#